data_87010876fbbef32018f0832680c00be3
#
_entry.id   87010876fbbef32018f0832680c00be3
#
_cell.length_a   1.000
_cell.length_b   1.000
_cell.length_c   1.000
_cell.angle_alpha   90.00
_cell.angle_beta   90.00
_cell.angle_gamma   90.00
#
_symmetry.space_group_name_H-M   'P 1'
#
loop_
_entity.id
_entity.type
_entity.pdbx_description
1 polymer ?
#
loop_
_entity_poly.entity_id
_entity_poly.type
_entity_poly.pdbx_seq_one_letter_code
_entity_poly.pdbx_strand_id
1 'polypeptide(L)'
;GVAIERLPLAQPASAEQAMDIARTLAASGAVDLIVVDSAAALAPRLEVEAGITESIPRLQSRVLANELRKLGSRIRRGETCVLFLNQMRSRPDRGPGEAETSAGGPPLKLFAAIRIAMLPAGDSLLRLRVLKNNAAEWSAKRELEWRRGSGFVSLP
;
A
#
# COMPACT_ATOMS: atom_id res chain seq x y z
N GLY A 1 16.67 -9.68 10.42
CA GLY A 1 16.04 -8.49 11.00
C GLY A 1 16.42 -7.24 10.21
N VAL A 2 15.74 -6.13 10.47
CA VAL A 2 16.04 -4.83 9.85
C VAL A 2 17.10 -4.11 10.69
N ALA A 3 18.10 -3.52 10.04
CA ALA A 3 19.10 -2.67 10.69
C ALA A 3 18.44 -1.31 11.00
N ILE A 4 17.99 -1.13 12.26
CA ILE A 4 17.17 0.01 12.68
C ILE A 4 17.93 1.33 12.49
N GLU A 5 19.25 1.33 12.67
CA GLU A 5 20.14 2.48 12.49
C GLU A 5 20.20 2.97 11.02
N ARG A 6 19.73 2.15 10.09
CA ARG A 6 19.68 2.45 8.65
C ARG A 6 18.26 2.66 8.13
N LEU A 7 17.28 2.67 9.02
CA LEU A 7 15.86 2.83 8.67
C LEU A 7 15.41 4.27 8.94
N PRO A 8 15.31 5.14 7.91
CA PRO A 8 14.68 6.43 8.07
C PRO A 8 13.18 6.23 8.36
N LEU A 9 12.67 6.85 9.42
CA LEU A 9 11.26 6.82 9.79
C LEU A 9 10.67 8.23 9.70
N ALA A 10 9.50 8.37 9.08
CA ALA A 10 8.75 9.61 9.02
C ALA A 10 7.31 9.38 9.46
N GLN A 11 6.75 10.33 10.21
CA GLN A 11 5.35 10.34 10.64
C GLN A 11 4.65 11.60 10.10
N PRO A 12 4.24 11.59 8.84
CA PRO A 12 3.60 12.73 8.19
C PRO A 12 2.22 13.02 8.79
N ALA A 13 1.86 14.29 8.90
CA ALA A 13 0.58 14.73 9.44
C ALA A 13 -0.58 14.57 8.43
N SER A 14 -0.31 14.48 7.13
CA SER A 14 -1.34 14.34 6.09
C SER A 14 -0.89 13.45 4.94
N ALA A 15 -1.86 13.01 4.14
CA ALA A 15 -1.62 12.25 2.92
C ALA A 15 -0.71 12.99 1.95
N GLU A 16 -0.93 14.29 1.75
CA GLU A 16 -0.12 15.13 0.86
C GLU A 16 1.34 15.19 1.34
N GLN A 17 1.54 15.39 2.64
CA GLN A 17 2.90 15.40 3.21
C GLN A 17 3.60 14.04 3.07
N ALA A 18 2.89 12.94 3.32
CA ALA A 18 3.42 11.59 3.13
C ALA A 18 3.89 11.36 1.70
N MET A 19 3.08 11.76 0.74
CA MET A 19 3.39 11.60 -0.67
C MET A 19 4.49 12.54 -1.17
N ASP A 20 4.62 13.73 -0.58
CA ASP A 20 5.74 14.64 -0.83
C ASP A 20 7.08 14.06 -0.36
N ILE A 21 7.11 13.49 0.86
CA ILE A 21 8.29 12.80 1.39
C ILE A 21 8.65 11.62 0.48
N ALA A 22 7.69 10.77 0.15
CA ALA A 22 7.93 9.62 -0.73
C ALA A 22 8.47 10.05 -2.11
N ARG A 23 7.94 11.13 -2.68
CA ARG A 23 8.38 11.66 -3.97
C ARG A 23 9.80 12.23 -3.90
N THR A 24 10.14 12.93 -2.82
CA THR A 24 11.48 13.48 -2.60
C THR A 24 12.50 12.35 -2.45
N LEU A 25 12.21 11.36 -1.64
CA LEU A 25 13.07 10.18 -1.47
C LEU A 25 13.24 9.39 -2.77
N ALA A 26 12.16 9.14 -3.50
CA ALA A 26 12.24 8.46 -4.79
C ALA A 26 13.03 9.25 -5.85
N ALA A 27 13.03 10.57 -5.77
CA ALA A 27 13.79 11.41 -6.68
C ALA A 27 15.28 11.52 -6.32
N SER A 28 15.64 11.29 -5.06
CA SER A 28 17.03 11.40 -4.58
C SER A 28 17.92 10.24 -5.01
N GLY A 29 17.33 9.07 -5.32
CA GLY A 29 18.08 7.83 -5.56
C GLY A 29 18.80 7.28 -4.32
N ALA A 30 18.53 7.83 -3.15
CA ALA A 30 19.21 7.44 -1.90
C ALA A 30 18.58 6.25 -1.19
N VAL A 31 17.40 5.81 -1.63
CA VAL A 31 16.67 4.70 -1.02
C VAL A 31 16.15 3.74 -2.08
N ASP A 32 16.29 2.44 -1.83
CA ASP A 32 15.83 1.38 -2.73
C ASP A 32 14.35 1.04 -2.50
N LEU A 33 13.87 1.18 -1.27
CA LEU A 33 12.52 0.83 -0.87
C LEU A 33 11.90 1.91 0.04
N ILE A 34 10.70 2.33 -0.30
CA ILE A 34 9.83 3.17 0.54
C ILE A 34 8.60 2.34 0.92
N VAL A 35 8.32 2.24 2.21
CA VAL A 35 7.13 1.56 2.73
C VAL A 35 6.16 2.59 3.30
N VAL A 36 4.92 2.57 2.82
CA VAL A 36 3.80 3.38 3.34
C VAL A 36 2.88 2.48 4.14
N ASP A 37 2.97 2.57 5.46
CA ASP A 37 2.15 1.77 6.40
C ASP A 37 1.23 2.72 7.21
N SER A 38 -0.01 2.86 6.83
CA SER A 38 -0.69 2.26 5.69
C SER A 38 -1.42 3.32 4.86
N ALA A 39 -1.75 2.98 3.62
CA ALA A 39 -2.57 3.85 2.78
C ALA A 39 -3.95 4.16 3.38
N ALA A 40 -4.47 3.26 4.21
CA ALA A 40 -5.74 3.45 4.92
C ALA A 40 -5.69 4.60 5.94
N ALA A 41 -4.50 4.87 6.50
CA ALA A 41 -4.29 5.91 7.52
C ALA A 41 -3.96 7.29 6.91
N LEU A 42 -3.78 7.39 5.60
CA LEU A 42 -3.48 8.65 4.93
C LEU A 42 -4.71 9.57 4.90
N ALA A 43 -4.81 10.47 5.88
CA ALA A 43 -5.85 11.48 5.94
C ALA A 43 -5.50 12.68 5.04
N PRO A 44 -6.43 13.18 4.22
CA PRO A 44 -6.27 14.45 3.49
C PRO A 44 -5.98 15.62 4.41
N ARG A 45 -5.10 16.54 4.00
CA ARG A 45 -4.76 17.72 4.80
C ARG A 45 -6.00 18.53 5.20
N LEU A 46 -6.95 18.69 4.30
CA LEU A 46 -8.19 19.41 4.58
C LEU A 46 -9.00 18.80 5.73
N GLU A 47 -9.06 17.46 5.82
CA GLU A 47 -9.73 16.78 6.94
C GLU A 47 -8.99 16.99 8.25
N VAL A 48 -7.66 16.95 8.22
CA VAL A 48 -6.81 17.15 9.40
C VAL A 48 -6.92 18.59 9.93
N GLU A 49 -6.78 19.58 9.06
CA GLU A 49 -6.80 21.00 9.44
C GLU A 49 -8.19 21.50 9.87
N ALA A 50 -9.24 20.96 9.27
CA ALA A 50 -10.61 21.31 9.63
C ALA A 50 -11.09 20.63 10.93
N GLY A 51 -10.31 19.71 11.49
CA GLY A 51 -10.71 18.93 12.68
C GLY A 51 -11.97 18.09 12.45
N ILE A 52 -12.23 17.73 11.19
CA ILE A 52 -13.42 16.97 10.81
C ILE A 52 -13.26 15.53 11.26
N THR A 53 -14.15 15.06 12.11
CA THR A 53 -14.16 13.68 12.60
C THR A 53 -14.75 12.70 11.60
N GLU A 54 -15.55 13.19 10.65
CA GLU A 54 -16.14 12.41 9.57
C GLU A 54 -15.37 12.63 8.27
N SER A 55 -14.99 11.54 7.60
CA SER A 55 -14.26 11.64 6.33
C SER A 55 -15.13 12.26 5.24
N ILE A 56 -14.61 13.25 4.53
CA ILE A 56 -15.28 13.82 3.36
C ILE A 56 -15.34 12.76 2.25
N PRO A 57 -16.54 12.39 1.79
CA PRO A 57 -16.68 11.34 0.79
C PRO A 57 -15.79 11.58 -0.44
N ARG A 58 -15.01 10.56 -0.81
CA ARG A 58 -14.11 10.57 -1.97
C ARG A 58 -12.91 11.53 -1.90
N LEU A 59 -12.75 12.36 -0.86
CA LEU A 59 -11.62 13.29 -0.77
C LEU A 59 -10.29 12.54 -0.73
N GLN A 60 -10.14 11.56 0.14
CA GLN A 60 -8.94 10.71 0.22
C GLN A 60 -8.61 10.08 -1.14
N SER A 61 -9.62 9.54 -1.84
CA SER A 61 -9.43 8.94 -3.15
C SER A 61 -8.94 9.96 -4.20
N ARG A 62 -9.45 11.19 -4.18
CA ARG A 62 -9.02 12.25 -5.10
C ARG A 62 -7.60 12.70 -4.82
N VAL A 63 -7.25 12.88 -3.55
CA VAL A 63 -5.88 13.24 -3.12
C VAL A 63 -4.92 12.15 -3.55
N LEU A 64 -5.19 10.89 -3.22
CA LEU A 64 -4.35 9.76 -3.63
C LEU A 64 -4.19 9.66 -5.14
N ALA A 65 -5.25 9.85 -5.93
CA ALA A 65 -5.15 9.81 -7.39
C ALA A 65 -4.19 10.87 -7.94
N ASN A 66 -4.26 12.07 -7.40
CA ASN A 66 -3.39 13.17 -7.80
C ASN A 66 -1.92 12.91 -7.40
N GLU A 67 -1.71 12.52 -6.16
CA GLU A 67 -0.35 12.31 -5.62
C GLU A 67 0.32 11.07 -6.23
N LEU A 68 -0.40 9.96 -6.42
CA LEU A 68 0.14 8.76 -7.09
C LEU A 68 0.56 9.03 -8.54
N ARG A 69 -0.16 9.89 -9.27
CA ARG A 69 0.24 10.32 -10.61
C ARG A 69 1.57 11.05 -10.60
N LYS A 70 1.76 11.98 -9.65
CA LYS A 70 3.02 12.71 -9.48
C LYS A 70 4.17 11.76 -9.07
N LEU A 71 3.92 10.88 -8.11
CA LEU A 71 4.88 9.89 -7.63
C LEU A 71 5.31 8.94 -8.77
N GLY A 72 4.35 8.40 -9.52
CA GLY A 72 4.62 7.48 -10.64
C GLY A 72 5.51 8.07 -11.73
N SER A 73 5.49 9.40 -11.93
CA SER A 73 6.39 10.07 -12.86
C SER A 73 7.85 10.07 -12.38
N ARG A 74 8.07 10.04 -11.07
CA ARG A 74 9.41 10.01 -10.46
C ARG A 74 9.96 8.60 -10.38
N ILE A 75 9.15 7.64 -9.92
CA ILE A 75 9.54 6.22 -9.82
C ILE A 75 10.00 5.65 -11.16
N ARG A 76 9.35 6.01 -12.28
CA ARG A 76 9.73 5.53 -13.61
C ARG A 76 11.13 5.94 -14.06
N ARG A 77 11.75 6.91 -13.42
CA ARG A 77 13.10 7.42 -13.73
C ARG A 77 14.14 6.98 -12.72
N GLY A 78 13.71 6.33 -11.64
CA GLY A 78 14.55 5.88 -10.54
C GLY A 78 14.45 4.37 -10.33
N GLU A 79 15.27 3.86 -9.44
CA GLU A 79 15.31 2.44 -9.05
C GLU A 79 14.56 2.16 -7.74
N THR A 80 13.91 3.18 -7.17
CA THR A 80 13.18 3.06 -5.90
C THR A 80 11.88 2.31 -6.08
N CYS A 81 11.67 1.26 -5.29
CA CYS A 81 10.40 0.59 -5.13
C CYS A 81 9.55 1.29 -4.07
N VAL A 82 8.25 1.49 -4.34
CA VAL A 82 7.31 2.01 -3.34
C VAL A 82 6.25 0.97 -3.04
N LEU A 83 6.22 0.51 -1.78
CA LEU A 83 5.29 -0.48 -1.26
C LEU A 83 4.22 0.20 -0.42
N PHE A 84 2.95 0.07 -0.82
CA PHE A 84 1.80 0.49 -0.02
C PHE A 84 1.17 -0.69 0.68
N LEU A 85 1.16 -0.68 2.00
CA LEU A 85 0.30 -1.56 2.78
C LEU A 85 -1.12 -0.98 2.79
N ASN A 86 -2.12 -1.85 2.68
CA ASN A 86 -3.50 -1.41 2.67
C ASN A 86 -4.43 -2.45 3.32
N GLN A 87 -5.57 -1.97 3.82
CA GLN A 87 -6.57 -2.83 4.42
C GLN A 87 -7.65 -3.21 3.41
N MET A 88 -8.00 -4.48 3.38
CA MET A 88 -9.18 -4.97 2.68
C MET A 88 -10.43 -4.70 3.51
N ARG A 89 -11.49 -4.24 2.85
CA ARG A 89 -12.81 -4.03 3.46
C ARG A 89 -13.82 -4.91 2.74
N SER A 90 -14.62 -5.63 3.51
CA SER A 90 -15.73 -6.39 2.96
C SER A 90 -16.90 -5.46 2.66
N ARG A 91 -17.57 -5.70 1.53
CA ARG A 91 -18.83 -5.07 1.15
C ARG A 91 -19.86 -6.18 0.91
N PRO A 92 -20.61 -6.56 1.95
CA PRO A 92 -21.55 -7.67 1.87
C PRO A 92 -22.74 -7.41 0.92
N ASP A 93 -22.97 -6.14 0.57
CA ASP A 93 -24.02 -5.69 -0.36
C ASP A 93 -23.69 -5.90 -1.83
N ARG A 94 -22.50 -6.38 -2.15
CA ARG A 94 -22.06 -6.68 -3.51
C ARG A 94 -21.83 -8.18 -3.72
N GLY A 95 -22.10 -8.63 -4.95
CA GLY A 95 -21.99 -10.04 -5.30
C GLY A 95 -20.58 -10.63 -5.17
N PRO A 96 -20.44 -11.95 -5.31
CA PRO A 96 -19.16 -12.65 -5.24
C PRO A 96 -18.16 -12.08 -6.25
N GLY A 97 -16.97 -11.67 -5.76
CA GLY A 97 -15.92 -11.05 -6.58
C GLY A 97 -15.86 -9.51 -6.52
N GLU A 98 -16.95 -8.83 -6.17
CA GLU A 98 -16.98 -7.38 -5.91
C GLU A 98 -17.06 -7.03 -4.41
N ALA A 99 -17.17 -8.04 -3.57
CA ALA A 99 -17.35 -7.91 -2.13
C ALA A 99 -16.14 -7.31 -1.41
N GLU A 100 -14.97 -7.29 -2.04
CA GLU A 100 -13.73 -6.80 -1.44
C GLU A 100 -13.28 -5.47 -2.06
N THR A 101 -13.10 -4.46 -1.24
CA THR A 101 -12.51 -3.19 -1.65
C THR A 101 -11.34 -2.82 -0.73
N SER A 102 -10.40 -2.03 -1.23
CA SER A 102 -9.31 -1.50 -0.43
C SER A 102 -9.63 -0.09 0.05
N ALA A 103 -9.11 0.29 1.22
CA ALA A 103 -9.20 1.67 1.70
C ALA A 103 -8.56 2.64 0.70
N GLY A 104 -9.00 3.91 0.70
CA GLY A 104 -8.53 4.93 -0.24
C GLY A 104 -9.10 4.83 -1.66
N GLY A 105 -9.98 3.85 -1.92
CA GLY A 105 -10.70 3.73 -3.20
C GLY A 105 -9.85 3.20 -4.38
N PRO A 106 -10.27 3.50 -5.64
CA PRO A 106 -9.67 2.94 -6.85
C PRO A 106 -8.21 3.33 -7.16
N PRO A 107 -7.66 4.49 -6.73
CA PRO A 107 -6.36 4.96 -7.22
C PRO A 107 -5.23 3.96 -7.05
N LEU A 108 -5.05 3.39 -5.85
CA LEU A 108 -3.99 2.39 -5.64
C LEU A 108 -4.16 1.16 -6.55
N LYS A 109 -5.40 0.74 -6.77
CA LYS A 109 -5.72 -0.37 -7.69
C LYS A 109 -5.30 -0.06 -9.13
N LEU A 110 -5.48 1.19 -9.56
CA LEU A 110 -5.14 1.63 -10.92
C LEU A 110 -3.63 1.83 -11.10
N PHE A 111 -2.99 2.53 -10.17
CA PHE A 111 -1.58 2.93 -10.30
C PHE A 111 -0.58 1.83 -9.95
N ALA A 112 -0.91 0.89 -9.05
CA ALA A 112 0.01 -0.19 -8.69
C ALA A 112 0.32 -1.08 -9.89
N ALA A 113 1.61 -1.36 -10.11
CA ALA A 113 2.08 -2.32 -11.12
C ALA A 113 1.83 -3.77 -10.65
N ILE A 114 2.04 -4.03 -9.37
CA ILE A 114 1.81 -5.33 -8.74
C ILE A 114 0.85 -5.15 -7.57
N ARG A 115 -0.10 -6.07 -7.40
CA ARG A 115 -1.00 -6.13 -6.27
C ARG A 115 -1.07 -7.54 -5.72
N ILE A 116 -0.87 -7.68 -4.43
CA ILE A 116 -0.90 -8.95 -3.73
C ILE A 116 -1.92 -8.86 -2.61
N ALA A 117 -2.85 -9.79 -2.57
CA ALA A 117 -3.73 -9.98 -1.42
C ALA A 117 -3.09 -10.99 -0.46
N MET A 118 -3.15 -10.67 0.83
CA MET A 118 -2.72 -11.53 1.92
C MET A 118 -3.98 -11.94 2.69
N LEU A 119 -4.31 -13.22 2.69
CA LEU A 119 -5.54 -13.76 3.23
C LEU A 119 -5.23 -14.80 4.30
N PRO A 120 -5.87 -14.76 5.47
CA PRO A 120 -5.76 -15.85 6.44
C PRO A 120 -6.19 -17.17 5.79
N ALA A 121 -5.46 -18.24 6.05
CA ALA A 121 -5.73 -19.58 5.53
C ALA A 121 -5.76 -20.66 6.65
N GLY A 122 -5.61 -20.25 7.91
CA GLY A 122 -5.56 -21.05 9.12
C GLY A 122 -4.93 -20.24 10.25
N ASP A 123 -4.70 -20.85 11.39
CA ASP A 123 -4.20 -20.16 12.60
C ASP A 123 -2.79 -19.56 12.42
N SER A 124 -1.95 -20.23 11.64
CA SER A 124 -0.59 -19.77 11.34
C SER A 124 -0.31 -19.67 9.84
N LEU A 125 -1.32 -19.88 9.01
CA LEU A 125 -1.19 -19.89 7.56
C LEU A 125 -1.69 -18.59 6.92
N LEU A 126 -0.94 -18.10 5.97
CA LEU A 126 -1.29 -16.94 5.15
C LEU A 126 -1.21 -17.33 3.68
N ARG A 127 -2.28 -17.07 2.96
CA ARG A 127 -2.32 -17.27 1.51
C ARG A 127 -2.05 -15.95 0.79
N LEU A 128 -1.05 -15.96 -0.07
CA LEU A 128 -0.78 -14.87 -1.00
C LEU A 128 -1.48 -15.13 -2.33
N ARG A 129 -2.16 -14.12 -2.85
CA ARG A 129 -2.79 -14.14 -4.17
C ARG A 129 -2.40 -12.90 -4.95
N VAL A 130 -1.76 -13.08 -6.09
CA VAL A 130 -1.47 -11.99 -7.02
C VAL A 130 -2.77 -11.56 -7.68
N LEU A 131 -3.17 -10.29 -7.46
CA LEU A 131 -4.39 -9.70 -8.01
C LEU A 131 -4.12 -8.92 -9.31
N LYS A 132 -2.90 -8.43 -9.46
CA LYS A 132 -2.43 -7.69 -10.63
C LYS A 132 -0.92 -7.86 -10.74
N ASN A 133 -0.44 -8.09 -11.95
CA ASN A 133 0.98 -8.10 -12.27
C ASN A 133 1.18 -7.55 -13.68
N ASN A 134 1.72 -6.33 -13.79
CA ASN A 134 2.05 -5.71 -15.07
C ASN A 134 3.52 -5.94 -15.46
N ALA A 135 4.31 -6.60 -14.61
CA ALA A 135 5.73 -6.83 -14.85
C ALA A 135 6.00 -8.20 -15.51
N ALA A 136 5.08 -9.17 -15.35
CA ALA A 136 5.23 -10.49 -15.94
C ALA A 136 3.86 -11.18 -16.08
N GLU A 137 3.75 -12.07 -17.05
CA GLU A 137 2.60 -12.99 -17.16
C GLU A 137 2.69 -14.05 -16.06
N TRP A 138 2.07 -13.76 -14.92
CA TRP A 138 2.07 -14.70 -13.84
C TRP A 138 0.91 -14.50 -12.88
N SER A 139 0.16 -15.57 -12.63
CA SER A 139 -0.82 -15.65 -11.56
C SER A 139 -0.41 -16.78 -10.62
N ALA A 140 0.16 -16.47 -9.47
CA ALA A 140 0.46 -17.50 -8.50
C ALA A 140 -0.31 -17.28 -7.21
N LYS A 141 -0.66 -18.40 -6.62
CA LYS A 141 -1.03 -18.50 -5.21
C LYS A 141 0.15 -19.11 -4.49
N ARG A 142 0.50 -18.56 -3.35
CA ARG A 142 1.51 -19.10 -2.43
C ARG A 142 0.92 -19.13 -1.04
N GLU A 143 1.32 -20.10 -0.27
CA GLU A 143 1.02 -20.20 1.15
C GLU A 143 2.28 -19.97 1.94
N LEU A 144 2.17 -19.17 3.00
CA LEU A 144 3.23 -18.89 3.93
C LEU A 144 2.78 -19.36 5.31
N GLU A 145 3.68 -19.95 6.06
CA GLU A 145 3.47 -20.29 7.45
C GLU A 145 4.18 -19.27 8.35
N TRP A 146 3.47 -18.77 9.36
CA TRP A 146 4.09 -17.98 10.41
C TRP A 146 4.80 -18.89 11.41
N ARG A 147 6.10 -18.71 11.58
CA ARG A 147 6.90 -19.40 12.58
C ARG A 147 7.53 -18.40 13.53
N ARG A 148 7.32 -18.63 14.85
CA ARG A 148 7.92 -17.79 15.89
C ARG A 148 9.45 -17.80 15.75
N GLY A 149 10.05 -16.59 15.73
CA GLY A 149 11.49 -16.40 15.59
C GLY A 149 12.01 -16.39 14.14
N SER A 150 11.28 -16.98 13.19
CA SER A 150 11.66 -17.00 11.76
C SER A 150 10.79 -16.11 10.89
N GLY A 151 9.61 -15.70 11.38
CA GLY A 151 8.64 -14.97 10.59
C GLY A 151 7.88 -15.84 9.60
N PHE A 152 7.53 -15.30 8.44
CA PHE A 152 6.86 -16.04 7.39
C PHE A 152 7.86 -16.89 6.59
N VAL A 153 7.55 -18.17 6.45
CA VAL A 153 8.31 -19.12 5.64
C VAL A 153 7.43 -19.66 4.52
N SER A 154 7.99 -19.82 3.33
CA SER A 154 7.27 -20.41 2.20
C SER A 154 7.04 -21.90 2.46
N LEU A 155 5.82 -22.34 2.19
CA LEU A 155 5.53 -23.78 2.10
C LEU A 155 5.96 -24.29 0.71
N PRO A 156 6.40 -25.55 0.64
CA PRO A 156 6.83 -26.18 -0.61
C PRO A 156 5.70 -26.27 -1.65
#